data_8db2edd3b0e43828c12ff35190dbd544
#
_entry.id   8db2edd3b0e43828c12ff35190dbd544
#
_cell.length_a   1.000
_cell.length_b   1.000
_cell.length_c   1.000
_cell.angle_alpha   90.00
_cell.angle_beta   90.00
_cell.angle_gamma   90.00
#
_symmetry.space_group_name_H-M   'P 1'
#
loop_
_entity.id
_entity.type
_entity.pdbx_description
1 polymer ?
#
loop_
_entity_poly.entity_id
_entity_poly.type
_entity_poly.pdbx_seq_one_letter_code
_entity_poly.pdbx_strand_id
1 'polypeptide(L)'
;MAYGLHKADVFNVLVVDLGGGTLDVSLLNKMGGMFVTRAMAGNNKLGGQDFNQRLMVYLYDQLRQTYGSLPTQKEEIHRLRQVVEAVKLNLTVHEAATLRVLLTLPANKLTRELAKSQVKSNSASKGEASQNTKGLNNLGDTSKVEDNFVEVVFETEISRKLFEMLNEDLFEKILVPIEQVLQEGHLHKAEVDEIVLVGGSTRIPKIREVIRDFFGKEPNTSVDPDLAVVTGVAIQAGILAGSWPLQVSAIEIPNKHLRKTNFN
;
A
#
# COMPACT_ATOMS: atom_id res chain seq x y z
N MET A 1 -0.22 16.30 -15.91
CA MET A 1 -1.35 17.05 -16.50
C MET A 1 -2.50 17.27 -15.51
N ALA A 2 -2.91 16.29 -14.73
CA ALA A 2 -3.91 16.49 -13.67
C ALA A 2 -3.58 17.64 -12.72
N TYR A 3 -2.30 17.94 -12.56
CA TYR A 3 -1.77 18.98 -11.71
C TYR A 3 -1.14 20.13 -12.52
N GLY A 4 -1.54 21.36 -12.24
CA GLY A 4 -0.72 22.56 -12.48
C GLY A 4 -0.65 23.13 -13.88
N LEU A 5 -1.44 22.69 -14.85
CA LEU A 5 -1.48 23.33 -16.18
C LEU A 5 -1.78 24.85 -16.10
N HIS A 6 -2.54 25.27 -15.08
CA HIS A 6 -2.99 26.64 -14.88
C HIS A 6 -2.13 27.46 -13.91
N LYS A 7 -1.12 26.86 -13.25
CA LYS A 7 -0.25 27.59 -12.30
C LYS A 7 0.89 28.28 -13.05
N ALA A 8 0.93 29.62 -13.02
CA ALA A 8 1.92 30.42 -13.78
C ALA A 8 3.34 30.27 -13.24
N ASP A 9 3.48 30.16 -11.91
CA ASP A 9 4.77 30.27 -11.19
C ASP A 9 5.44 28.93 -10.86
N VAL A 10 5.00 27.84 -11.47
CA VAL A 10 5.58 26.49 -11.26
C VAL A 10 6.32 26.07 -12.51
N PHE A 11 7.63 25.85 -12.36
CA PHE A 11 8.52 25.45 -13.46
C PHE A 11 9.03 24.03 -13.33
N ASN A 12 9.48 23.61 -12.12
CA ASN A 12 10.04 22.30 -11.86
C ASN A 12 9.09 21.50 -10.96
N VAL A 13 8.55 20.42 -11.50
CA VAL A 13 7.61 19.53 -10.78
C VAL A 13 8.24 18.17 -10.62
N LEU A 14 8.32 17.69 -9.39
CA LEU A 14 8.67 16.31 -9.09
C LEU A 14 7.40 15.51 -8.90
N VAL A 15 7.24 14.43 -9.64
CA VAL A 15 6.15 13.46 -9.46
C VAL A 15 6.71 12.21 -8.84
N VAL A 16 6.16 11.80 -7.72
CA VAL A 16 6.49 10.55 -7.00
C VAL A 16 5.28 9.65 -7.08
N ASP A 17 5.34 8.61 -7.89
CA ASP A 17 4.28 7.62 -8.06
C ASP A 17 4.67 6.33 -7.35
N LEU A 18 4.04 6.09 -6.19
CA LEU A 18 4.22 4.87 -5.42
C LEU A 18 2.93 4.04 -5.43
N GLY A 19 2.93 3.07 -6.31
CA GLY A 19 1.83 2.13 -6.48
C GLY A 19 1.90 0.92 -5.54
N GLY A 20 1.23 -0.16 -5.95
CA GLY A 20 1.23 -1.43 -5.20
C GLY A 20 2.53 -2.22 -5.28
N GLY A 21 3.31 -2.08 -6.35
CA GLY A 21 4.53 -2.88 -6.59
C GLY A 21 5.72 -2.10 -7.11
N THR A 22 5.55 -0.84 -7.51
CA THR A 22 6.60 -0.02 -8.11
C THR A 22 6.60 1.39 -7.54
N LEU A 23 7.79 1.98 -7.53
CA LEU A 23 8.03 3.39 -7.33
C LEU A 23 8.59 3.97 -8.63
N ASP A 24 7.91 4.96 -9.18
CA ASP A 24 8.37 5.73 -10.33
C ASP A 24 8.48 7.21 -9.94
N VAL A 25 9.61 7.83 -10.27
CA VAL A 25 9.89 9.24 -9.99
C VAL A 25 10.22 9.95 -11.29
N SER A 26 9.53 11.07 -11.54
CA SER A 26 9.73 11.87 -12.75
C SER A 26 9.95 13.33 -12.39
N LEU A 27 11.01 13.90 -12.93
CA LEU A 27 11.28 15.33 -12.86
C LEU A 27 10.80 15.98 -14.16
N LEU A 28 9.83 16.89 -14.02
CA LEU A 28 9.20 17.58 -15.13
C LEU A 28 9.55 19.07 -15.10
N ASN A 29 9.77 19.65 -16.26
CA ASN A 29 9.86 21.08 -16.43
C ASN A 29 8.65 21.60 -17.20
N LYS A 30 8.04 22.70 -16.72
CA LYS A 30 6.93 23.36 -17.40
C LYS A 30 7.45 24.55 -18.20
N MET A 31 7.30 24.51 -19.49
CA MET A 31 7.73 25.57 -20.41
C MET A 31 6.59 25.90 -21.38
N GLY A 32 6.17 27.17 -21.43
CA GLY A 32 5.16 27.63 -22.39
C GLY A 32 3.83 26.87 -22.30
N GLY A 33 3.49 26.35 -21.11
CA GLY A 33 2.28 25.55 -20.91
C GLY A 33 2.44 24.06 -21.25
N MET A 34 3.61 23.59 -21.66
CA MET A 34 3.93 22.17 -21.87
C MET A 34 4.73 21.61 -20.70
N PHE A 35 4.54 20.30 -20.41
CA PHE A 35 5.41 19.56 -19.51
C PHE A 35 6.45 18.77 -20.32
N VAL A 36 7.72 18.97 -19.99
CA VAL A 36 8.84 18.26 -20.57
C VAL A 36 9.52 17.43 -19.48
N THR A 37 9.63 16.13 -19.70
CA THR A 37 10.35 15.24 -18.77
C THR A 37 11.84 15.49 -18.89
N ARG A 38 12.49 15.84 -17.77
CA ARG A 38 13.94 16.06 -17.66
C ARG A 38 14.69 14.81 -17.26
N ALA A 39 14.16 14.09 -16.28
CA ALA A 39 14.76 12.84 -15.78
C ALA A 39 13.67 11.91 -15.24
N MET A 40 13.96 10.61 -15.25
CA MET A 40 13.09 9.57 -14.70
C MET A 40 13.95 8.50 -14.04
N ALA A 41 13.55 8.07 -12.85
CA ALA A 41 14.13 6.92 -12.17
C ALA A 41 13.03 6.15 -11.43
N GLY A 42 13.32 4.93 -10.99
CA GLY A 42 12.32 4.15 -10.29
C GLY A 42 12.88 2.89 -9.66
N ASN A 43 12.04 2.23 -8.87
CA ASN A 43 12.34 0.95 -8.24
C ASN A 43 11.17 -0.02 -8.48
N ASN A 44 11.39 -1.06 -9.29
CA ASN A 44 10.38 -2.05 -9.65
C ASN A 44 10.11 -3.07 -8.52
N LYS A 45 10.80 -2.96 -7.40
CA LYS A 45 10.69 -3.83 -6.22
C LYS A 45 10.39 -3.03 -4.95
N LEU A 46 9.68 -1.92 -5.08
CA LEU A 46 9.25 -1.09 -3.95
C LEU A 46 7.84 -0.58 -4.20
N GLY A 47 6.89 -1.05 -3.40
CA GLY A 47 5.49 -0.64 -3.46
C GLY A 47 4.69 -1.10 -2.25
N GLY A 48 3.39 -0.88 -2.27
CA GLY A 48 2.46 -1.21 -1.18
C GLY A 48 2.51 -2.67 -0.74
N GLN A 49 2.82 -3.59 -1.65
CA GLN A 49 2.93 -5.02 -1.36
C GLN A 49 4.18 -5.37 -0.54
N ASP A 50 5.27 -4.61 -0.69
CA ASP A 50 6.48 -4.83 0.11
C ASP A 50 6.24 -4.46 1.57
N PHE A 51 5.50 -3.38 1.83
CA PHE A 51 5.05 -3.03 3.18
C PHE A 51 4.16 -4.10 3.79
N ASN A 52 3.24 -4.68 3.00
CA ASN A 52 2.42 -5.81 3.44
C ASN A 52 3.27 -7.03 3.77
N GLN A 53 4.28 -7.33 2.96
CA GLN A 53 5.13 -8.49 3.16
C GLN A 53 5.88 -8.43 4.51
N ARG A 54 6.36 -7.25 4.91
CA ARG A 54 7.01 -7.05 6.22
C ARG A 54 6.02 -7.33 7.37
N LEU A 55 4.79 -6.82 7.25
CA LEU A 55 3.74 -7.09 8.24
C LEU A 55 3.35 -8.57 8.25
N MET A 56 3.27 -9.23 7.10
CA MET A 56 3.03 -10.69 7.01
C MET A 56 4.09 -11.49 7.73
N VAL A 57 5.37 -11.16 7.58
CA VAL A 57 6.47 -11.84 8.28
C VAL A 57 6.31 -11.70 9.79
N TYR A 58 6.04 -10.48 10.27
CA TYR A 58 5.78 -10.23 11.68
C TYR A 58 4.60 -11.08 12.21
N LEU A 59 3.50 -11.14 11.46
CA LEU A 59 2.32 -11.94 11.86
C LEU A 59 2.59 -13.44 11.84
N TYR A 60 3.40 -13.93 10.92
CA TYR A 60 3.82 -15.34 10.94
C TYR A 60 4.64 -15.68 12.19
N ASP A 61 5.50 -14.78 12.65
CA ASP A 61 6.23 -14.98 13.90
C ASP A 61 5.29 -14.96 15.11
N GLN A 62 4.30 -14.08 15.14
CA GLN A 62 3.25 -14.06 16.18
C GLN A 62 2.42 -15.37 16.15
N LEU A 63 1.99 -15.82 14.98
CA LEU A 63 1.25 -17.09 14.85
C LEU A 63 2.08 -18.27 15.31
N ARG A 64 3.37 -18.33 14.95
CA ARG A 64 4.28 -19.39 15.37
C ARG A 64 4.47 -19.39 16.89
N GLN A 65 4.63 -18.23 17.49
CA GLN A 65 4.78 -18.11 18.96
C GLN A 65 3.50 -18.50 19.69
N THR A 66 2.33 -18.06 19.19
CA THR A 66 1.04 -18.26 19.85
C THR A 66 0.50 -19.69 19.66
N TYR A 67 0.56 -20.19 18.42
CA TYR A 67 -0.09 -21.45 18.05
C TYR A 67 0.89 -22.58 17.74
N GLY A 68 2.20 -22.30 17.62
CA GLY A 68 3.19 -23.28 17.20
C GLY A 68 2.97 -23.78 15.77
N SER A 69 2.18 -23.08 14.96
CA SER A 69 1.73 -23.49 13.63
C SER A 69 1.50 -22.28 12.74
N LEU A 70 1.56 -22.50 11.41
CA LEU A 70 1.31 -21.50 10.40
C LEU A 70 0.25 -21.96 9.39
N PRO A 71 -0.51 -21.07 8.77
CA PRO A 71 -1.42 -21.44 7.71
C PRO A 71 -0.64 -22.02 6.51
N THR A 72 -1.08 -23.18 6.03
CA THR A 72 -0.47 -23.91 4.91
C THR A 72 -1.35 -23.90 3.66
N GLN A 73 -2.65 -23.68 3.81
CA GLN A 73 -3.60 -23.61 2.73
C GLN A 73 -3.54 -22.25 2.05
N LYS A 74 -3.61 -22.22 0.72
CA LYS A 74 -3.53 -20.97 -0.07
C LYS A 74 -4.64 -19.98 0.27
N GLU A 75 -5.82 -20.50 0.56
CA GLU A 75 -7.03 -19.73 0.94
C GLU A 75 -6.79 -18.97 2.25
N GLU A 76 -6.18 -19.61 3.23
CA GLU A 76 -5.88 -19.01 4.53
C GLU A 76 -4.79 -17.93 4.41
N ILE A 77 -3.76 -18.21 3.61
CA ILE A 77 -2.71 -17.23 3.31
C ILE A 77 -3.30 -16.02 2.57
N HIS A 78 -4.20 -16.25 1.62
CA HIS A 78 -4.88 -15.18 0.89
C HIS A 78 -5.77 -14.35 1.83
N ARG A 79 -6.54 -14.99 2.70
CA ARG A 79 -7.38 -14.33 3.72
C ARG A 79 -6.54 -13.43 4.63
N LEU A 80 -5.40 -13.94 5.11
CA LEU A 80 -4.49 -13.16 5.96
C LEU A 80 -3.93 -11.95 5.20
N ARG A 81 -3.56 -12.09 3.92
CA ARG A 81 -3.10 -10.97 3.08
C ARG A 81 -4.16 -9.89 2.91
N GLN A 82 -5.43 -10.27 2.73
CA GLN A 82 -6.53 -9.31 2.63
C GLN A 82 -6.69 -8.49 3.93
N VAL A 83 -6.59 -9.15 5.07
CA VAL A 83 -6.70 -8.47 6.37
C VAL A 83 -5.48 -7.58 6.62
N VAL A 84 -4.28 -8.00 6.22
CA VAL A 84 -3.06 -7.17 6.28
C VAL A 84 -3.20 -5.91 5.44
N GLU A 85 -3.73 -6.01 4.21
CA GLU A 85 -4.01 -4.84 3.39
C GLU A 85 -5.01 -3.89 4.07
N ALA A 86 -6.08 -4.43 4.65
CA ALA A 86 -7.07 -3.63 5.37
C ALA A 86 -6.45 -2.92 6.59
N VAL A 87 -5.57 -3.59 7.33
CA VAL A 87 -4.82 -2.99 8.45
C VAL A 87 -3.93 -1.87 7.97
N LYS A 88 -3.13 -2.07 6.90
CA LYS A 88 -2.30 -1.01 6.31
C LYS A 88 -3.12 0.21 5.93
N LEU A 89 -4.27 0.02 5.27
CA LEU A 89 -5.18 1.10 4.91
C LEU A 89 -5.72 1.83 6.14
N ASN A 90 -6.13 1.11 7.18
CA ASN A 90 -6.58 1.71 8.44
C ASN A 90 -5.49 2.55 9.11
N LEU A 91 -4.24 2.09 9.07
CA LEU A 91 -3.10 2.81 9.65
C LEU A 91 -2.74 4.10 8.90
N THR A 92 -3.28 4.35 7.72
CA THR A 92 -3.13 5.66 7.05
C THR A 92 -3.91 6.76 7.77
N VAL A 93 -4.97 6.41 8.50
CA VAL A 93 -5.87 7.34 9.19
C VAL A 93 -5.75 7.24 10.71
N HIS A 94 -5.64 6.01 11.24
CA HIS A 94 -5.63 5.73 12.67
C HIS A 94 -4.23 5.38 13.18
N GLU A 95 -3.97 5.64 14.47
CA GLU A 95 -2.69 5.32 15.13
C GLU A 95 -2.53 3.83 15.44
N ALA A 96 -3.64 3.08 15.46
CA ALA A 96 -3.66 1.64 15.66
C ALA A 96 -4.82 1.00 14.90
N ALA A 97 -4.67 -0.26 14.54
CA ALA A 97 -5.70 -1.07 13.90
C ALA A 97 -5.70 -2.48 14.48
N THR A 98 -6.89 -2.99 14.79
CA THR A 98 -7.07 -4.38 15.23
C THR A 98 -7.14 -5.28 14.00
N LEU A 99 -6.24 -6.27 13.97
CA LEU A 99 -6.30 -7.38 13.03
C LEU A 99 -7.07 -8.52 13.70
N ARG A 100 -8.15 -8.97 13.07
CA ARG A 100 -8.91 -10.14 13.52
C ARG A 100 -9.26 -11.00 12.33
N VAL A 101 -8.87 -12.28 12.38
CA VAL A 101 -9.09 -13.23 11.29
C VAL A 101 -9.34 -14.63 11.81
N LEU A 102 -10.30 -15.34 11.21
CA LEU A 102 -10.49 -16.77 11.41
C LEU A 102 -9.54 -17.52 10.47
N LEU A 103 -8.68 -18.36 11.03
CA LEU A 103 -7.69 -19.15 10.31
C LEU A 103 -7.84 -20.63 10.62
N THR A 104 -7.65 -21.44 9.59
CA THR A 104 -7.55 -22.88 9.70
C THR A 104 -6.06 -23.27 9.73
N LEU A 105 -5.59 -23.72 10.88
CA LEU A 105 -4.19 -24.07 11.09
C LEU A 105 -4.00 -25.59 11.21
N PRO A 106 -2.83 -26.13 10.81
CA PRO A 106 -2.47 -27.52 11.11
C PRO A 106 -2.59 -27.82 12.59
N ALA A 107 -3.26 -28.93 12.92
CA ALA A 107 -3.54 -29.31 14.28
C ALA A 107 -2.27 -29.77 15.02
N ASN A 108 -2.01 -29.15 16.17
CA ASN A 108 -1.04 -29.60 17.16
C ASN A 108 -1.67 -29.52 18.56
N LYS A 109 -0.94 -29.91 19.60
CA LYS A 109 -1.45 -29.88 20.98
C LYS A 109 -1.90 -28.45 21.37
N LEU A 110 -1.09 -27.45 21.05
CA LEU A 110 -1.33 -26.05 21.42
C LEU A 110 -2.53 -25.45 20.66
N THR A 111 -2.63 -25.66 19.34
CA THR A 111 -3.78 -25.17 18.54
C THR A 111 -5.10 -25.77 19.04
N ARG A 112 -5.12 -27.07 19.41
CA ARG A 112 -6.32 -27.73 19.93
C ARG A 112 -6.73 -27.21 21.31
N GLU A 113 -5.78 -26.92 22.19
CA GLU A 113 -6.06 -26.33 23.51
C GLU A 113 -6.61 -24.90 23.41
N LEU A 114 -5.99 -24.08 22.58
CA LEU A 114 -6.42 -22.69 22.38
C LEU A 114 -7.79 -22.60 21.69
N ALA A 115 -8.06 -23.40 20.68
CA ALA A 115 -9.37 -23.44 20.02
C ALA A 115 -10.49 -23.81 21.03
N LYS A 116 -10.27 -24.82 21.88
CA LYS A 116 -11.23 -25.19 22.95
C LYS A 116 -11.47 -24.05 23.95
N SER A 117 -10.46 -23.27 24.28
CA SER A 117 -10.62 -22.13 25.20
C SER A 117 -11.39 -20.97 24.56
N GLN A 118 -11.16 -20.70 23.27
CA GLN A 118 -11.90 -19.67 22.53
C GLN A 118 -13.39 -20.01 22.36
N VAL A 119 -13.74 -21.28 22.16
CA VAL A 119 -15.15 -21.72 22.11
C VAL A 119 -15.84 -21.52 23.45
N LYS A 120 -15.17 -21.80 24.56
CA LYS A 120 -15.73 -21.61 25.91
C LYS A 120 -15.96 -20.13 26.23
N SER A 121 -15.08 -19.23 25.83
CA SER A 121 -15.26 -17.79 26.06
C SER A 121 -16.42 -17.20 25.26
N ASN A 122 -16.62 -17.66 24.02
CA ASN A 122 -17.73 -17.21 23.16
C ASN A 122 -19.11 -17.76 23.64
N SER A 123 -19.15 -18.91 24.32
CA SER A 123 -20.39 -19.45 24.90
C SER A 123 -20.79 -18.76 26.20
N ALA A 124 -19.82 -18.22 26.95
CA ALA A 124 -20.10 -17.49 28.18
C ALA A 124 -20.67 -16.07 27.96
N SER A 125 -20.44 -15.49 26.77
CA SER A 125 -20.95 -14.15 26.41
C SER A 125 -22.34 -14.18 25.75
N LYS A 126 -22.95 -15.36 25.49
CA LYS A 126 -24.30 -15.54 24.97
C LYS A 126 -25.21 -16.09 26.07
N GLY A 127 -25.38 -15.34 27.15
CA GLY A 127 -26.47 -15.52 28.11
C GLY A 127 -27.73 -14.84 27.56
N GLU A 128 -28.81 -15.65 27.45
CA GLU A 128 -30.19 -15.23 27.23
C GLU A 128 -30.59 -14.56 25.93
N ALA A 129 -30.89 -15.36 24.89
CA ALA A 129 -32.07 -15.14 24.06
C ALA A 129 -32.37 -16.37 23.17
N SER A 130 -33.62 -16.85 23.36
CA SER A 130 -34.45 -17.60 22.42
C SER A 130 -34.21 -19.09 22.22
N GLN A 131 -35.01 -19.86 22.95
CA GLN A 131 -35.50 -21.18 22.54
C GLN A 131 -36.35 -21.00 21.26
N ASN A 132 -35.94 -21.60 20.15
CA ASN A 132 -36.77 -22.27 19.14
C ASN A 132 -35.98 -22.44 17.85
N THR A 133 -35.49 -23.64 17.62
CA THR A 133 -35.49 -24.29 16.31
C THR A 133 -35.13 -25.76 16.47
N LYS A 134 -36.14 -26.58 16.66
CA LYS A 134 -36.08 -28.01 16.37
C LYS A 134 -36.14 -28.16 14.86
N GLY A 135 -35.19 -28.87 14.27
CA GLY A 135 -35.31 -29.42 12.94
C GLY A 135 -34.17 -29.04 12.02
N LEU A 136 -33.15 -29.91 11.99
CA LEU A 136 -32.45 -30.42 10.79
C LEU A 136 -31.30 -31.34 11.24
N ASN A 137 -31.68 -32.52 11.73
CA ASN A 137 -30.79 -33.66 11.71
C ASN A 137 -30.94 -34.32 10.37
N ASN A 138 -29.99 -34.11 9.45
CA ASN A 138 -29.60 -35.02 8.38
C ASN A 138 -28.62 -34.28 7.46
N LEU A 139 -27.36 -34.30 7.78
CA LEU A 139 -26.28 -34.16 6.80
C LEU A 139 -25.24 -35.22 7.12
N GLY A 140 -25.01 -36.03 6.12
CA GLY A 140 -24.27 -37.26 6.17
C GLY A 140 -22.82 -37.11 6.61
N ASP A 141 -22.36 -38.23 7.06
CA ASP A 141 -21.01 -38.63 7.44
C ASP A 141 -19.88 -37.94 6.61
N THR A 142 -19.38 -36.79 7.10
CA THR A 142 -18.17 -36.11 6.62
C THR A 142 -17.01 -36.26 7.60
N SER A 143 -16.97 -37.34 8.37
CA SER A 143 -16.08 -37.55 9.51
C SER A 143 -14.64 -38.03 9.17
N LYS A 144 -14.09 -37.75 7.99
CA LYS A 144 -12.75 -38.26 7.63
C LYS A 144 -11.69 -37.24 7.16
N VAL A 145 -11.96 -35.95 7.12
CA VAL A 145 -10.96 -34.95 6.68
C VAL A 145 -10.54 -33.96 7.79
N GLU A 146 -11.18 -33.97 8.96
CA GLU A 146 -11.11 -32.87 9.95
C GLU A 146 -10.05 -33.05 11.06
N ASP A 147 -9.35 -34.16 11.16
CA ASP A 147 -8.44 -34.40 12.28
C ASP A 147 -7.08 -33.67 12.20
N ASN A 148 -6.73 -33.12 11.04
CA ASN A 148 -5.43 -32.50 10.81
C ASN A 148 -5.41 -30.97 10.88
N PHE A 149 -6.57 -30.30 10.99
CA PHE A 149 -6.68 -28.86 11.02
C PHE A 149 -7.63 -28.38 12.13
N VAL A 150 -7.38 -27.18 12.63
CA VAL A 150 -8.19 -26.54 13.68
C VAL A 150 -8.45 -25.10 13.32
N GLU A 151 -9.69 -24.66 13.47
CA GLU A 151 -10.05 -23.25 13.34
C GLU A 151 -9.69 -22.48 14.61
N VAL A 152 -9.02 -21.35 14.45
CA VAL A 152 -8.64 -20.41 15.50
C VAL A 152 -8.96 -18.99 15.10
N VAL A 153 -9.37 -18.17 16.04
CA VAL A 153 -9.48 -16.73 15.86
C VAL A 153 -8.14 -16.11 16.26
N PHE A 154 -7.42 -15.60 15.29
CA PHE A 154 -6.21 -14.83 15.52
C PHE A 154 -6.58 -13.35 15.61
N GLU A 155 -6.22 -12.72 16.73
CA GLU A 155 -6.48 -11.31 16.98
C GLU A 155 -5.24 -10.65 17.56
N THR A 156 -4.86 -9.50 17.00
CA THR A 156 -3.73 -8.70 17.48
C THR A 156 -3.94 -7.23 17.12
N GLU A 157 -3.36 -6.33 17.89
CA GLU A 157 -3.34 -4.90 17.59
C GLU A 157 -2.02 -4.51 16.95
N ILE A 158 -2.08 -3.76 15.87
CA ILE A 158 -0.94 -3.22 15.14
C ILE A 158 -0.98 -1.70 15.26
N SER A 159 0.04 -1.13 15.91
CA SER A 159 0.21 0.32 15.93
C SER A 159 0.90 0.83 14.65
N ARG A 160 0.63 2.09 14.26
CA ARG A 160 1.33 2.75 13.16
C ARG A 160 2.85 2.77 13.41
N LYS A 161 3.27 3.03 14.63
CA LYS A 161 4.69 3.01 15.02
C LYS A 161 5.34 1.65 14.77
N LEU A 162 4.66 0.55 15.11
CA LEU A 162 5.16 -0.80 14.81
C LEU A 162 5.27 -1.03 13.30
N PHE A 163 4.24 -0.65 12.54
CA PHE A 163 4.24 -0.76 11.09
C PHE A 163 5.40 0.04 10.47
N GLU A 164 5.64 1.25 10.93
CA GLU A 164 6.73 2.10 10.45
C GLU A 164 8.10 1.50 10.79
N MET A 165 8.29 1.00 12.01
CA MET A 165 9.52 0.33 12.41
C MET A 165 9.82 -0.93 11.56
N LEU A 166 8.81 -1.74 11.26
CA LEU A 166 8.98 -2.93 10.42
C LEU A 166 9.38 -2.59 8.97
N ASN A 167 9.13 -1.36 8.53
CA ASN A 167 9.31 -0.91 7.15
C ASN A 167 10.35 0.21 7.00
N GLU A 168 11.13 0.50 8.03
CA GLU A 168 12.04 1.66 8.08
C GLU A 168 12.98 1.72 6.86
N ASP A 169 13.61 0.60 6.53
CA ASP A 169 14.51 0.50 5.36
C ASP A 169 13.80 0.72 4.02
N LEU A 170 12.50 0.41 3.93
CA LEU A 170 11.71 0.64 2.72
C LEU A 170 11.37 2.12 2.54
N PHE A 171 11.11 2.84 3.64
CA PHE A 171 10.88 4.29 3.58
C PHE A 171 12.14 5.04 3.13
N GLU A 172 13.32 4.66 3.60
CA GLU A 172 14.59 5.26 3.16
C GLU A 172 14.86 5.04 1.66
N LYS A 173 14.52 3.86 1.14
CA LYS A 173 14.69 3.54 -0.29
C LYS A 173 13.86 4.41 -1.23
N ILE A 174 12.84 5.11 -0.73
CA ILE A 174 12.05 6.05 -1.54
C ILE A 174 12.89 7.23 -2.02
N LEU A 175 13.86 7.67 -1.22
CA LEU A 175 14.71 8.81 -1.56
C LEU A 175 15.72 8.51 -2.66
N VAL A 176 16.12 7.26 -2.84
CA VAL A 176 17.14 6.89 -3.82
C VAL A 176 16.79 7.32 -5.26
N PRO A 177 15.63 6.96 -5.84
CA PRO A 177 15.28 7.45 -7.17
C PRO A 177 14.97 8.95 -7.21
N ILE A 178 14.58 9.57 -6.09
CA ILE A 178 14.40 11.02 -6.00
C ILE A 178 15.76 11.73 -6.16
N GLU A 179 16.78 11.30 -5.43
CA GLU A 179 18.14 11.85 -5.56
C GLU A 179 18.70 11.64 -6.96
N GLN A 180 18.44 10.46 -7.55
CA GLN A 180 18.87 10.14 -8.90
C GLN A 180 18.27 11.09 -9.95
N VAL A 181 16.97 11.34 -9.92
CA VAL A 181 16.37 12.26 -10.92
C VAL A 181 16.81 13.71 -10.73
N LEU A 182 17.09 14.14 -9.50
CA LEU A 182 17.66 15.46 -9.23
C LEU A 182 19.07 15.58 -9.82
N GLN A 183 19.91 14.56 -9.63
CA GLN A 183 21.25 14.51 -10.18
C GLN A 183 21.25 14.49 -11.71
N GLU A 184 20.46 13.61 -12.33
CA GLU A 184 20.33 13.50 -13.81
C GLU A 184 19.70 14.74 -14.43
N GLY A 185 18.75 15.38 -13.74
CA GLY A 185 18.14 16.64 -14.13
C GLY A 185 19.00 17.87 -13.88
N HIS A 186 20.18 17.71 -13.25
CA HIS A 186 21.05 18.82 -12.83
C HIS A 186 20.29 19.89 -12.03
N LEU A 187 19.45 19.45 -11.08
CA LEU A 187 18.61 20.32 -10.28
C LEU A 187 18.91 20.10 -8.79
N HIS A 188 19.06 21.21 -8.05
CA HIS A 188 19.13 21.13 -6.59
C HIS A 188 17.71 20.97 -6.01
N LYS A 189 17.56 20.25 -4.90
CA LYS A 189 16.26 20.00 -4.26
C LYS A 189 15.47 21.28 -3.93
N ALA A 190 16.16 22.39 -3.66
CA ALA A 190 15.52 23.69 -3.40
C ALA A 190 14.86 24.31 -4.64
N GLU A 191 15.26 23.90 -5.86
CA GLU A 191 14.76 24.39 -7.12
C GLU A 191 13.52 23.62 -7.63
N VAL A 192 13.12 22.56 -6.90
CA VAL A 192 11.84 21.86 -7.15
C VAL A 192 10.74 22.74 -6.60
N ASP A 193 9.87 23.26 -7.46
CA ASP A 193 8.77 24.14 -7.05
C ASP A 193 7.65 23.35 -6.39
N GLU A 194 7.28 22.21 -6.96
CA GLU A 194 6.18 21.36 -6.49
C GLU A 194 6.54 19.89 -6.48
N ILE A 195 6.02 19.19 -5.47
CA ILE A 195 6.13 17.74 -5.32
C ILE A 195 4.73 17.16 -5.36
N VAL A 196 4.43 16.35 -6.35
CA VAL A 196 3.10 15.74 -6.56
C VAL A 196 3.19 14.26 -6.22
N LEU A 197 2.33 13.81 -5.31
CA LEU A 197 2.24 12.42 -4.90
C LEU A 197 1.15 11.70 -5.70
N VAL A 198 1.49 10.54 -6.25
CA VAL A 198 0.63 9.67 -7.07
C VAL A 198 0.74 8.24 -6.54
N GLY A 199 -0.30 7.43 -6.75
CA GLY A 199 -0.39 6.07 -6.26
C GLY A 199 -0.86 5.95 -4.81
N GLY A 200 -1.71 4.98 -4.53
CA GLY A 200 -2.38 4.82 -3.23
C GLY A 200 -1.44 4.66 -2.04
N SER A 201 -0.22 4.11 -2.26
CA SER A 201 0.78 3.92 -1.20
C SER A 201 1.33 5.25 -0.67
N THR A 202 1.26 6.34 -1.44
CA THR A 202 1.65 7.68 -0.97
C THR A 202 0.71 8.26 0.11
N ARG A 203 -0.41 7.58 0.40
CA ARG A 203 -1.29 7.93 1.52
C ARG A 203 -0.70 7.54 2.89
N ILE A 204 0.31 6.68 2.93
CA ILE A 204 1.01 6.30 4.17
C ILE A 204 1.69 7.55 4.75
N PRO A 205 1.38 7.94 6.02
CA PRO A 205 1.88 9.19 6.59
C PRO A 205 3.40 9.31 6.60
N LYS A 206 4.10 8.22 6.89
CA LYS A 206 5.57 8.17 6.94
C LYS A 206 6.22 8.50 5.58
N ILE A 207 5.59 8.10 4.47
CA ILE A 207 6.09 8.44 3.13
C ILE A 207 6.05 9.94 2.89
N ARG A 208 4.95 10.59 3.28
CA ARG A 208 4.81 12.05 3.17
C ARG A 208 5.81 12.76 4.06
N GLU A 209 6.00 12.28 5.27
CA GLU A 209 7.00 12.80 6.22
C GLU A 209 8.41 12.73 5.65
N VAL A 210 8.84 11.56 5.16
CA VAL A 210 10.18 11.36 4.58
C VAL A 210 10.44 12.31 3.41
N ILE A 211 9.47 12.46 2.51
CA ILE A 211 9.58 13.37 1.36
C ILE A 211 9.58 14.84 1.81
N ARG A 212 8.69 15.22 2.73
CA ARG A 212 8.66 16.56 3.32
C ARG A 212 9.99 16.93 3.96
N ASP A 213 10.54 16.03 4.78
CA ASP A 213 11.77 16.28 5.52
C ASP A 213 12.98 16.38 4.59
N PHE A 214 13.01 15.60 3.50
CA PHE A 214 14.05 15.68 2.49
C PHE A 214 14.04 17.03 1.75
N PHE A 215 12.87 17.52 1.35
CA PHE A 215 12.74 18.77 0.59
C PHE A 215 12.59 20.02 1.48
N GLY A 216 12.23 19.86 2.75
CA GLY A 216 11.88 20.97 3.64
C GLY A 216 10.57 21.67 3.27
N LYS A 217 9.70 21.01 2.51
CA LYS A 217 8.37 21.52 2.09
C LYS A 217 7.35 20.41 1.99
N GLU A 218 6.07 20.74 2.22
CA GLU A 218 4.97 19.79 2.10
C GLU A 218 4.73 19.36 0.65
N PRO A 219 4.57 18.08 0.38
CA PRO A 219 4.09 17.58 -0.90
C PRO A 219 2.67 18.06 -1.17
N ASN A 220 2.37 18.32 -2.45
CA ASN A 220 1.04 18.69 -2.87
C ASN A 220 0.08 17.49 -2.83
N THR A 221 -1.06 17.67 -2.15
CA THR A 221 -2.11 16.67 -1.99
C THR A 221 -3.44 17.07 -2.62
N SER A 222 -3.45 18.11 -3.48
CA SER A 222 -4.68 18.60 -4.14
C SER A 222 -5.18 17.65 -5.23
N VAL A 223 -4.32 16.78 -5.74
CA VAL A 223 -4.68 15.72 -6.68
C VAL A 223 -4.89 14.42 -5.91
N ASP A 224 -6.01 13.73 -6.16
CA ASP A 224 -6.22 12.41 -5.59
C ASP A 224 -5.18 11.43 -6.16
N PRO A 225 -4.33 10.82 -5.33
CA PRO A 225 -3.26 9.94 -5.79
C PRO A 225 -3.74 8.75 -6.61
N ASP A 226 -4.94 8.22 -6.34
CA ASP A 226 -5.49 7.06 -7.05
C ASP A 226 -6.09 7.46 -8.41
N LEU A 227 -6.52 8.73 -8.56
CA LEU A 227 -7.16 9.24 -9.77
C LEU A 227 -6.23 10.09 -10.64
N ALA A 228 -5.03 10.42 -10.18
CA ALA A 228 -4.11 11.34 -10.86
C ALA A 228 -3.80 10.91 -12.30
N VAL A 229 -3.54 9.62 -12.51
CA VAL A 229 -3.20 9.07 -13.83
C VAL A 229 -4.40 9.13 -14.77
N VAL A 230 -5.55 8.61 -14.34
CA VAL A 230 -6.75 8.59 -15.19
C VAL A 230 -7.24 9.99 -15.53
N THR A 231 -7.17 10.91 -14.59
CA THR A 231 -7.49 12.34 -14.81
C THR A 231 -6.53 12.96 -15.82
N GLY A 232 -5.23 12.71 -15.68
CA GLY A 232 -4.22 13.20 -16.62
C GLY A 232 -4.43 12.68 -18.04
N VAL A 233 -4.74 11.38 -18.19
CA VAL A 233 -5.04 10.75 -19.47
C VAL A 233 -6.33 11.32 -20.09
N ALA A 234 -7.38 11.52 -19.28
CA ALA A 234 -8.64 12.11 -19.77
C ALA A 234 -8.45 13.54 -20.28
N ILE A 235 -7.66 14.37 -19.57
CA ILE A 235 -7.30 15.71 -20.02
C ILE A 235 -6.54 15.66 -21.34
N GLN A 236 -5.53 14.78 -21.47
CA GLN A 236 -4.74 14.64 -22.68
C GLN A 236 -5.61 14.19 -23.87
N ALA A 237 -6.51 13.23 -23.66
CA ALA A 237 -7.46 12.80 -24.70
C ALA A 237 -8.37 13.94 -25.13
N GLY A 238 -8.88 14.74 -24.20
CA GLY A 238 -9.70 15.93 -24.49
C GLY A 238 -8.95 16.97 -25.32
N ILE A 239 -7.67 17.21 -25.02
CA ILE A 239 -6.81 18.14 -25.78
C ILE A 239 -6.61 17.62 -27.20
N LEU A 240 -6.26 16.35 -27.39
CA LEU A 240 -6.06 15.73 -28.70
C LEU A 240 -7.34 15.70 -29.56
N ALA A 241 -8.49 15.55 -28.93
CA ALA A 241 -9.80 15.59 -29.59
C ALA A 241 -10.29 17.02 -29.89
N GLY A 242 -9.57 18.05 -29.49
CA GLY A 242 -10.00 19.45 -29.62
C GLY A 242 -11.19 19.86 -28.73
N SER A 243 -11.56 19.00 -27.78
CA SER A 243 -12.69 19.22 -26.85
C SER A 243 -12.29 19.98 -25.59
N TRP A 244 -11.00 20.19 -25.37
CA TRP A 244 -10.46 20.90 -24.20
C TRP A 244 -9.97 22.28 -24.61
N PRO A 245 -10.25 23.33 -23.85
CA PRO A 245 -9.93 24.72 -24.24
C PRO A 245 -8.42 25.05 -24.20
N LEU A 246 -7.59 24.15 -23.70
CA LEU A 246 -6.15 24.34 -23.65
C LEU A 246 -5.46 23.69 -24.87
N GLN A 247 -4.63 24.46 -25.54
CA GLN A 247 -3.80 23.98 -26.68
C GLN A 247 -2.49 23.33 -26.23
N VAL A 248 -2.45 22.80 -25.00
CA VAL A 248 -1.23 22.34 -24.35
C VAL A 248 -1.22 20.84 -24.24
N SER A 249 -0.17 20.20 -24.71
CA SER A 249 0.07 18.78 -24.54
C SER A 249 1.33 18.48 -23.73
N ALA A 250 1.37 17.35 -23.04
CA ALA A 250 2.62 16.81 -22.55
C ALA A 250 3.37 16.20 -23.73
N ILE A 251 4.59 16.63 -23.95
CA ILE A 251 5.48 16.05 -24.96
C ILE A 251 6.56 15.29 -24.19
N GLU A 252 6.60 13.99 -24.37
CA GLU A 252 7.76 13.20 -24.01
C GLU A 252 8.78 13.36 -25.14
N ILE A 253 9.88 14.06 -24.86
CA ILE A 253 11.01 14.09 -25.79
C ILE A 253 11.73 12.76 -25.60
N PRO A 254 11.83 11.90 -26.64
CA PRO A 254 12.56 10.65 -26.55
C PRO A 254 14.01 10.95 -26.18
N ASN A 255 14.34 10.83 -24.93
CA ASN A 255 15.71 10.98 -24.47
C ASN A 255 16.39 9.61 -24.57
N LYS A 256 17.29 9.47 -25.53
CA LYS A 256 18.06 8.23 -25.78
C LYS A 256 18.90 7.79 -24.55
N HIS A 257 19.04 8.64 -23.56
CA HIS A 257 19.82 8.43 -22.35
C HIS A 257 18.98 8.15 -21.09
N LEU A 258 17.65 8.26 -21.15
CA LEU A 258 16.78 7.88 -20.04
C LEU A 258 16.72 6.34 -19.94
N ARG A 259 17.62 5.76 -19.17
CA ARG A 259 17.53 4.35 -18.78
C ARG A 259 16.76 4.27 -17.47
N LYS A 260 15.67 3.48 -17.45
CA LYS A 260 15.12 2.98 -16.17
C LYS A 260 16.24 2.15 -15.51
N THR A 261 16.83 2.66 -14.47
CA THR A 261 17.79 1.92 -13.65
C THR A 261 16.99 1.01 -12.73
N ASN A 262 17.05 -0.29 -13.00
CA ASN A 262 16.51 -1.30 -12.09
C ASN A 262 17.54 -1.52 -11.00
N PHE A 263 17.22 -1.13 -9.77
CA PHE A 263 17.98 -1.54 -8.61
C PHE A 263 17.66 -3.01 -8.30
N ASN A 264 18.67 -3.86 -8.35
CA ASN A 264 18.60 -5.26 -7.94
C ASN A 264 18.53 -5.40 -6.41
#